data_accbf1b715f834aeca92dfddac7c65ab
#
_entry.id   accbf1b715f834aeca92dfddac7c65ab
#
_cell.length_a   1.000
_cell.length_b   1.000
_cell.length_c   1.000
_cell.angle_alpha   90.00
_cell.angle_beta   90.00
_cell.angle_gamma   90.00
#
_symmetry.space_group_name_H-M   'P 1'
#
loop_
_entity.id
_entity.type
_entity.pdbx_description
1 polymer ?
#
loop_
_entity_poly.entity_id
_entity_poly.type
_entity_poly.pdbx_seq_one_letter_code
_entity_poly.pdbx_strand_id
1 'polypeptide(L)'
;ALILSAFLIKAIWQRIFKKESKYHLLYWLPVLLWIIVPSVSWSYKNNMQENTVSVFVLASVYFMLRSISKDSNTYLFIILAGTSIFLASFSKGLPGLFPLSFFIIMRLAFKNITWKQVISNTFLLALIPAAIYFLMVYFNDDARRSLSFYVNERLFHRISNDPEVESRFTVLFWLFSDLLVPMVILLPFMGFNMMRNKKSMLSLQDPILKKHILLFAGIGLAGVIPLCLTHVQRAVYFVPALPFFAIMLSVLFLDEIFKLQNNVTLSPKAFKTVFTVGSVGVIAVLIYTIIVFGKDGRDEEVISDARKIAVVTGKNKNIYALSGIYEEWGFQFYLLRYNNITLEPGAKQQEYILLNKEEKFADATYKDLNLDLTKYKLLKKIN
;
A
#
# COMPACT_ATOMS: atom_id res chain seq x y z
N ALA A 1 9.12 -3.50 -2.29
CA ALA A 1 8.24 -2.34 -2.39
C ALA A 1 8.68 -1.19 -1.50
N LEU A 2 8.98 -1.38 -0.19
CA LEU A 2 9.36 -0.31 0.76
C LEU A 2 10.52 0.56 0.24
N ILE A 3 11.65 -0.06 -0.08
CA ILE A 3 12.87 0.63 -0.57
C ILE A 3 12.59 1.39 -1.87
N LEU A 4 11.84 0.77 -2.80
CA LEU A 4 11.49 1.41 -4.07
C LEU A 4 10.55 2.62 -3.85
N SER A 5 9.56 2.50 -2.97
CA SER A 5 8.69 3.62 -2.63
C SER A 5 9.46 4.77 -1.98
N ALA A 6 10.36 4.47 -1.02
CA ALA A 6 11.22 5.49 -0.40
C ALA A 6 12.12 6.19 -1.42
N PHE A 7 12.71 5.42 -2.36
CA PHE A 7 13.51 5.97 -3.45
C PHE A 7 12.69 6.86 -4.39
N LEU A 8 11.47 6.45 -4.74
CA LEU A 8 10.58 7.24 -5.60
C LEU A 8 10.09 8.52 -4.91
N ILE A 9 9.77 8.46 -3.60
CA ILE A 9 9.46 9.66 -2.80
C ILE A 9 10.63 10.64 -2.82
N LYS A 10 11.86 10.15 -2.58
CA LYS A 10 13.09 10.94 -2.71
C LYS A 10 13.23 11.54 -4.10
N ALA A 11 13.05 10.74 -5.17
CA ALA A 11 13.18 11.21 -6.55
C ALA A 11 12.14 12.28 -6.91
N ILE A 12 10.88 12.13 -6.45
CA ILE A 12 9.83 13.14 -6.58
C ILE A 12 10.25 14.43 -5.86
N TRP A 13 10.71 14.32 -4.61
CA TRP A 13 11.17 15.47 -3.83
C TRP A 13 12.29 16.23 -4.53
N GLN A 14 13.33 15.51 -4.98
CA GLN A 14 14.46 16.10 -5.70
C GLN A 14 14.09 16.65 -7.08
N ARG A 15 12.95 16.23 -7.62
CA ARG A 15 12.42 16.78 -8.87
C ARG A 15 11.72 18.12 -8.65
N ILE A 16 10.98 18.29 -7.56
CA ILE A 16 10.32 19.55 -7.23
C ILE A 16 11.28 20.57 -6.61
N PHE A 17 12.28 20.10 -5.86
CA PHE A 17 13.35 20.93 -5.28
C PHE A 17 14.69 20.58 -5.91
N LYS A 18 15.09 21.34 -6.94
CA LYS A 18 16.36 21.16 -7.65
C LYS A 18 17.56 21.35 -6.73
N LYS A 19 18.77 20.98 -7.18
CA LYS A 19 20.02 21.06 -6.40
C LYS A 19 20.30 22.46 -5.83
N GLU A 20 19.90 23.49 -6.53
CA GLU A 20 20.07 24.89 -6.14
C GLU A 20 19.10 25.32 -5.01
N SER A 21 18.07 24.53 -4.77
CA SER A 21 17.12 24.81 -3.70
C SER A 21 17.71 24.42 -2.33
N LYS A 22 17.57 25.34 -1.36
CA LYS A 22 17.91 25.08 0.04
C LYS A 22 17.21 23.87 0.65
N TYR A 23 16.11 23.43 0.03
CA TYR A 23 15.28 22.31 0.50
C TYR A 23 15.63 20.94 -0.14
N HIS A 24 16.56 20.93 -1.09
CA HIS A 24 16.91 19.72 -1.85
C HIS A 24 17.30 18.53 -0.96
N LEU A 25 18.07 18.77 0.09
CA LEU A 25 18.55 17.73 0.99
C LEU A 25 17.53 17.26 2.03
N LEU A 26 16.36 17.89 2.13
CA LEU A 26 15.30 17.49 3.06
C LEU A 26 14.42 16.34 2.55
N TYR A 27 14.87 15.59 1.54
CA TYR A 27 14.15 14.45 0.97
C TYR A 27 13.87 13.31 1.98
N TRP A 28 14.62 13.26 3.06
CA TRP A 28 14.40 12.29 4.15
C TRP A 28 13.09 12.55 4.90
N LEU A 29 12.64 13.80 4.94
CA LEU A 29 11.44 14.22 5.68
C LEU A 29 10.17 13.53 5.17
N PRO A 30 9.80 13.63 3.87
CA PRO A 30 8.60 12.94 3.38
C PRO A 30 8.71 11.41 3.48
N VAL A 31 9.91 10.83 3.39
CA VAL A 31 10.12 9.39 3.60
C VAL A 31 9.84 9.03 5.05
N LEU A 32 10.36 9.81 6.01
CA LEU A 32 10.13 9.59 7.43
C LEU A 32 8.64 9.72 7.77
N LEU A 33 8.00 10.83 7.35
CA LEU A 33 6.58 11.06 7.62
C LEU A 33 5.68 9.98 7.01
N TRP A 34 6.05 9.45 5.85
CA TRP A 34 5.32 8.35 5.21
C TRP A 34 5.45 7.03 6.00
N ILE A 35 6.67 6.64 6.41
CA ILE A 35 6.92 5.36 7.10
C ILE A 35 6.23 5.30 8.47
N ILE A 36 6.13 6.42 9.19
CA ILE A 36 5.51 6.47 10.52
C ILE A 36 3.99 6.44 10.50
N VAL A 37 3.35 6.57 9.32
CA VAL A 37 1.89 6.43 9.22
C VAL A 37 1.48 4.99 9.60
N PRO A 38 0.52 4.80 10.53
CA PRO A 38 0.15 3.47 11.03
C PRO A 38 -0.27 2.49 9.94
N SER A 39 -1.14 2.89 9.01
CA SER A 39 -1.58 2.02 7.91
C SER A 39 -0.44 1.65 6.95
N VAL A 40 0.58 2.48 6.77
CA VAL A 40 1.77 2.14 6.00
C VAL A 40 2.53 1.02 6.69
N SER A 41 2.91 1.22 7.96
CA SER A 41 3.64 0.22 8.74
C SER A 41 2.89 -1.11 8.80
N TRP A 42 1.58 -1.05 9.03
CA TRP A 42 0.71 -2.23 9.06
C TRP A 42 0.66 -2.96 7.72
N SER A 43 0.54 -2.22 6.62
CA SER A 43 0.44 -2.81 5.27
C SER A 43 1.72 -3.55 4.86
N TYR A 44 2.89 -3.01 5.20
CA TYR A 44 4.16 -3.68 4.93
C TYR A 44 4.37 -4.91 5.82
N LYS A 45 4.00 -4.84 7.08
CA LYS A 45 4.06 -5.98 8.01
C LYS A 45 3.17 -7.15 7.53
N ASN A 46 2.03 -6.84 6.92
CA ASN A 46 1.07 -7.83 6.43
C ASN A 46 1.23 -8.14 4.92
N ASN A 47 2.30 -7.66 4.28
CA ASN A 47 2.60 -7.90 2.86
C ASN A 47 1.41 -7.59 1.92
N MET A 48 0.73 -6.47 2.15
CA MET A 48 -0.46 -6.09 1.39
C MET A 48 -0.12 -5.66 -0.04
N GLN A 49 -1.02 -5.96 -0.99
CA GLN A 49 -0.87 -5.61 -2.41
C GLN A 49 -0.79 -4.09 -2.65
N GLU A 50 -1.39 -3.29 -1.78
CA GLU A 50 -1.32 -1.83 -1.79
C GLU A 50 0.10 -1.29 -1.83
N ASN A 51 1.05 -2.03 -1.26
CA ASN A 51 2.47 -1.67 -1.29
C ASN A 51 3.06 -1.75 -2.71
N THR A 52 2.60 -2.70 -3.52
CA THR A 52 2.97 -2.83 -4.93
C THR A 52 2.31 -1.73 -5.75
N VAL A 53 1.02 -1.46 -5.51
CA VAL A 53 0.31 -0.34 -6.14
C VAL A 53 1.00 0.98 -5.83
N SER A 54 1.45 1.21 -4.58
CA SER A 54 2.18 2.42 -4.17
C SER A 54 3.42 2.66 -5.00
N VAL A 55 4.22 1.62 -5.29
CA VAL A 55 5.41 1.74 -6.14
C VAL A 55 5.04 2.24 -7.54
N PHE A 56 4.05 1.62 -8.19
CA PHE A 56 3.68 1.98 -9.56
C PHE A 56 2.99 3.35 -9.64
N VAL A 57 2.18 3.70 -8.64
CA VAL A 57 1.57 5.02 -8.56
C VAL A 57 2.63 6.12 -8.37
N LEU A 58 3.60 5.93 -7.48
CA LEU A 58 4.73 6.84 -7.30
C LEU A 58 5.56 6.96 -8.57
N ALA A 59 5.85 5.85 -9.25
CA ALA A 59 6.58 5.85 -10.52
C ALA A 59 5.81 6.64 -11.58
N SER A 60 4.49 6.45 -11.70
CA SER A 60 3.66 7.19 -12.64
C SER A 60 3.72 8.71 -12.41
N VAL A 61 3.57 9.15 -11.15
CA VAL A 61 3.66 10.57 -10.78
C VAL A 61 5.06 11.13 -11.03
N TYR A 62 6.12 10.38 -10.73
CA TYR A 62 7.48 10.77 -11.06
C TYR A 62 7.67 10.98 -12.58
N PHE A 63 7.20 10.06 -13.41
CA PHE A 63 7.30 10.18 -14.86
C PHE A 63 6.45 11.33 -15.40
N MET A 64 5.26 11.58 -14.85
CA MET A 64 4.44 12.74 -15.22
C MET A 64 5.12 14.07 -14.86
N LEU A 65 5.77 14.16 -13.69
CA LEU A 65 6.60 15.32 -13.35
C LEU A 65 7.81 15.49 -14.29
N ARG A 66 8.33 14.40 -14.83
CA ARG A 66 9.37 14.44 -15.87
C ARG A 66 8.83 14.92 -17.21
N SER A 67 7.64 14.49 -17.61
CA SER A 67 7.03 14.81 -18.90
C SER A 67 6.76 16.32 -19.12
N ILE A 68 6.53 17.07 -18.04
CA ILE A 68 6.29 18.53 -18.10
C ILE A 68 7.57 19.36 -18.08
N SER A 69 8.73 18.74 -18.07
CA SER A 69 10.02 19.44 -18.07
C SER A 69 10.46 19.81 -19.49
N LYS A 70 11.02 21.00 -19.67
CA LYS A 70 11.44 21.50 -20.98
C LYS A 70 12.51 20.62 -21.65
N ASP A 71 13.38 19.99 -20.86
CA ASP A 71 14.53 19.21 -21.33
C ASP A 71 14.24 17.71 -21.43
N SER A 72 12.97 17.30 -21.44
CA SER A 72 12.58 15.89 -21.43
C SER A 72 11.72 15.50 -22.63
N ASN A 73 11.84 14.26 -23.08
CA ASN A 73 10.93 13.70 -24.08
C ASN A 73 9.55 13.46 -23.41
N THR A 74 8.63 14.41 -23.62
CA THR A 74 7.28 14.40 -23.04
C THR A 74 6.54 13.08 -23.34
N TYR A 75 6.56 12.60 -24.57
CA TYR A 75 5.84 11.41 -24.98
C TYR A 75 6.38 10.15 -24.31
N LEU A 76 7.71 9.99 -24.29
CA LEU A 76 8.34 8.85 -23.61
C LEU A 76 7.90 8.77 -22.14
N PHE A 77 7.94 9.91 -21.43
CA PHE A 77 7.56 9.91 -20.01
C PHE A 77 6.06 9.72 -19.79
N ILE A 78 5.19 10.14 -20.70
CA ILE A 78 3.76 9.83 -20.66
C ILE A 78 3.54 8.32 -20.89
N ILE A 79 4.26 7.69 -21.81
CA ILE A 79 4.20 6.24 -22.04
C ILE A 79 4.63 5.48 -20.77
N LEU A 80 5.76 5.84 -20.17
CA LEU A 80 6.23 5.21 -18.93
C LEU A 80 5.25 5.41 -17.77
N ALA A 81 4.65 6.61 -17.67
CA ALA A 81 3.61 6.89 -16.68
C ALA A 81 2.35 6.04 -16.90
N GLY A 82 1.86 5.95 -18.14
CA GLY A 82 0.71 5.14 -18.52
C GLY A 82 0.93 3.65 -18.27
N THR A 83 2.12 3.13 -18.60
CA THR A 83 2.52 1.75 -18.29
C THR A 83 2.55 1.52 -16.77
N SER A 84 3.04 2.49 -16.00
CA SER A 84 3.01 2.40 -14.54
C SER A 84 1.59 2.40 -13.99
N ILE A 85 0.67 3.19 -14.56
CA ILE A 85 -0.76 3.19 -14.19
C ILE A 85 -1.41 1.83 -14.54
N PHE A 86 -1.06 1.26 -15.71
CA PHE A 86 -1.50 -0.09 -16.05
C PHE A 86 -1.05 -1.09 -14.98
N LEU A 87 0.22 -1.11 -14.62
CA LEU A 87 0.76 -2.03 -13.59
C LEU A 87 0.12 -1.81 -12.22
N ALA A 88 -0.17 -0.56 -11.85
CA ALA A 88 -0.90 -0.24 -10.62
C ALA A 88 -2.32 -0.80 -10.64
N SER A 89 -3.07 -0.58 -11.72
CA SER A 89 -4.45 -1.07 -11.86
C SER A 89 -4.48 -2.58 -12.07
N PHE A 90 -3.52 -3.18 -12.74
CA PHE A 90 -3.40 -4.62 -12.87
C PHE A 90 -3.14 -5.30 -11.53
N SER A 91 -2.41 -4.64 -10.63
CA SER A 91 -2.15 -5.18 -9.28
C SER A 91 -3.39 -5.19 -8.39
N LYS A 92 -4.29 -4.19 -8.47
CA LYS A 92 -5.45 -4.09 -7.55
C LYS A 92 -6.70 -3.44 -8.15
N GLY A 93 -6.81 -3.30 -9.44
CA GLY A 93 -7.97 -2.73 -10.11
C GLY A 93 -8.05 -1.20 -10.02
N LEU A 94 -9.30 -0.65 -9.95
CA LEU A 94 -9.58 0.77 -10.07
C LEU A 94 -8.77 1.70 -9.15
N PRO A 95 -8.45 1.36 -7.88
CA PRO A 95 -7.61 2.20 -7.05
C PRO A 95 -6.25 2.57 -7.66
N GLY A 96 -5.73 1.80 -8.59
CA GLY A 96 -4.49 2.11 -9.31
C GLY A 96 -4.62 3.21 -10.37
N LEU A 97 -5.84 3.67 -10.70
CA LEU A 97 -6.10 4.62 -11.79
C LEU A 97 -6.08 6.10 -11.35
N PHE A 98 -6.08 6.40 -10.05
CA PHE A 98 -6.18 7.78 -9.59
C PHE A 98 -5.10 8.73 -10.13
N PRO A 99 -3.86 8.30 -10.50
CA PRO A 99 -2.89 9.20 -11.10
C PRO A 99 -3.30 9.78 -12.46
N LEU A 100 -4.33 9.25 -13.11
CA LEU A 100 -4.90 9.86 -14.33
C LEU A 100 -5.36 11.30 -14.09
N SER A 101 -5.70 11.67 -12.87
CA SER A 101 -6.08 13.04 -12.48
C SER A 101 -4.92 14.05 -12.47
N PHE A 102 -3.67 13.60 -12.58
CA PHE A 102 -2.47 14.41 -12.37
C PHE A 102 -2.44 15.72 -13.18
N PHE A 103 -2.67 15.67 -14.49
CA PHE A 103 -2.57 16.87 -15.33
C PHE A 103 -3.67 17.89 -15.00
N ILE A 104 -4.87 17.45 -14.60
CA ILE A 104 -5.96 18.31 -14.14
C ILE A 104 -5.53 19.03 -12.86
N ILE A 105 -5.04 18.28 -11.87
CA ILE A 105 -4.59 18.82 -10.58
C ILE A 105 -3.39 19.75 -10.78
N MET A 106 -2.46 19.37 -11.65
CA MET A 106 -1.31 20.21 -12.01
C MET A 106 -1.74 21.55 -12.60
N ARG A 107 -2.73 21.56 -13.50
CA ARG A 107 -3.30 22.78 -14.07
C ARG A 107 -3.96 23.67 -13.01
N LEU A 108 -4.72 23.07 -12.11
CA LEU A 108 -5.38 23.80 -11.03
C LEU A 108 -4.37 24.41 -10.05
N ALA A 109 -3.30 23.67 -9.70
CA ALA A 109 -2.28 24.13 -8.76
C ALA A 109 -1.32 25.16 -9.36
N PHE A 110 -0.77 24.91 -10.54
CA PHE A 110 0.33 25.71 -11.11
C PHE A 110 -0.08 26.64 -12.24
N LYS A 111 -1.14 26.34 -12.96
CA LYS A 111 -1.62 27.10 -14.14
C LYS A 111 -0.58 27.25 -15.27
N ASN A 112 0.47 26.42 -15.29
CA ASN A 112 1.60 26.49 -16.22
C ASN A 112 1.42 25.65 -17.48
N ILE A 113 0.34 24.89 -17.59
CA ILE A 113 -0.03 24.10 -18.78
C ILE A 113 -1.42 24.55 -19.26
N THR A 114 -1.68 24.51 -20.55
CA THR A 114 -2.97 24.90 -21.15
C THR A 114 -4.00 23.77 -21.01
N TRP A 115 -5.30 24.09 -21.06
CA TRP A 115 -6.35 23.07 -21.04
C TRP A 115 -6.24 22.10 -22.21
N LYS A 116 -5.79 22.56 -23.40
CA LYS A 116 -5.53 21.70 -24.55
C LYS A 116 -4.45 20.65 -24.21
N GLN A 117 -3.38 21.06 -23.55
CA GLN A 117 -2.33 20.13 -23.09
C GLN A 117 -2.84 19.18 -22.00
N VAL A 118 -3.69 19.67 -21.07
CA VAL A 118 -4.32 18.80 -20.07
C VAL A 118 -5.11 17.69 -20.73
N ILE A 119 -6.02 18.04 -21.65
CA ILE A 119 -6.86 17.06 -22.36
C ILE A 119 -6.00 16.10 -23.18
N SER A 120 -5.09 16.60 -23.98
CA SER A 120 -4.23 15.76 -24.84
C SER A 120 -3.34 14.80 -24.03
N ASN A 121 -2.68 15.31 -22.97
CA ASN A 121 -1.80 14.48 -22.15
C ASN A 121 -2.59 13.47 -21.30
N THR A 122 -3.75 13.85 -20.75
CA THR A 122 -4.60 12.92 -19.99
C THR A 122 -5.18 11.84 -20.92
N PHE A 123 -5.59 12.20 -22.12
CA PHE A 123 -6.08 11.24 -23.11
C PHE A 123 -4.98 10.24 -23.49
N LEU A 124 -3.79 10.72 -23.83
CA LEU A 124 -2.65 9.85 -24.15
C LEU A 124 -2.27 8.96 -22.96
N LEU A 125 -2.26 9.52 -21.74
CA LEU A 125 -1.98 8.79 -20.51
C LEU A 125 -2.99 7.66 -20.26
N ALA A 126 -4.28 7.91 -20.51
CA ALA A 126 -5.35 6.93 -20.33
C ALA A 126 -5.38 5.88 -21.46
N LEU A 127 -4.99 6.28 -22.67
CA LEU A 127 -4.96 5.40 -23.84
C LEU A 127 -4.00 4.22 -23.64
N ILE A 128 -2.87 4.42 -22.97
CA ILE A 128 -1.84 3.39 -22.79
C ILE A 128 -2.36 2.20 -21.95
N PRO A 129 -2.87 2.38 -20.69
CA PRO A 129 -3.43 1.27 -19.96
C PRO A 129 -4.65 0.66 -20.66
N ALA A 130 -5.50 1.47 -21.31
CA ALA A 130 -6.64 0.98 -22.08
C ALA A 130 -6.20 0.08 -23.25
N ALA A 131 -5.17 0.49 -24.02
CA ALA A 131 -4.63 -0.30 -25.11
C ALA A 131 -4.02 -1.62 -24.63
N ILE A 132 -3.29 -1.61 -23.51
CA ILE A 132 -2.70 -2.83 -22.94
C ILE A 132 -3.81 -3.79 -22.49
N TYR A 133 -4.85 -3.31 -21.77
CA TYR A 133 -6.00 -4.14 -21.39
C TYR A 133 -6.75 -4.68 -22.61
N PHE A 134 -6.95 -3.85 -23.64
CA PHE A 134 -7.58 -4.27 -24.89
C PHE A 134 -6.80 -5.41 -25.54
N LEU A 135 -5.49 -5.28 -25.70
CA LEU A 135 -4.65 -6.31 -26.28
C LEU A 135 -4.67 -7.61 -25.45
N MET A 136 -4.60 -7.50 -24.12
CA MET A 136 -4.71 -8.68 -23.23
C MET A 136 -6.03 -9.42 -23.42
N VAL A 137 -7.15 -8.71 -23.44
CA VAL A 137 -8.49 -9.29 -23.60
C VAL A 137 -8.72 -9.85 -25.01
N TYR A 138 -8.11 -9.21 -26.01
CA TYR A 138 -8.21 -9.64 -27.41
C TYR A 138 -7.46 -10.94 -27.69
N PHE A 139 -6.24 -11.08 -27.16
CA PHE A 139 -5.36 -12.23 -27.44
C PHE A 139 -5.44 -13.36 -26.41
N ASN A 140 -6.12 -13.16 -25.26
CA ASN A 140 -6.15 -14.14 -24.18
C ASN A 140 -7.54 -14.30 -23.60
N ASP A 141 -8.16 -15.46 -23.83
CA ASP A 141 -9.52 -15.78 -23.35
C ASP A 141 -9.62 -15.83 -21.81
N ASP A 142 -8.57 -16.28 -21.12
CA ASP A 142 -8.56 -16.32 -19.66
C ASP A 142 -8.47 -14.91 -19.07
N ALA A 143 -7.71 -13.99 -19.70
CA ALA A 143 -7.70 -12.59 -19.33
C ALA A 143 -9.09 -11.95 -19.52
N ARG A 144 -9.76 -12.29 -20.62
CA ARG A 144 -11.14 -11.83 -20.89
C ARG A 144 -12.12 -12.30 -19.83
N ARG A 145 -12.09 -13.59 -19.48
CA ARG A 145 -12.94 -14.18 -18.43
C ARG A 145 -12.67 -13.55 -17.08
N SER A 146 -11.38 -13.42 -16.70
CA SER A 146 -10.96 -12.84 -15.42
C SER A 146 -11.38 -11.37 -15.29
N LEU A 147 -11.21 -10.58 -16.36
CA LEU A 147 -11.62 -9.16 -16.35
C LEU A 147 -13.14 -9.01 -16.31
N SER A 148 -13.88 -9.82 -17.07
CA SER A 148 -15.34 -9.85 -17.01
C SER A 148 -15.86 -10.21 -15.62
N PHE A 149 -15.27 -11.23 -15.00
CA PHE A 149 -15.58 -11.62 -13.62
C PHE A 149 -15.29 -10.48 -12.63
N TYR A 150 -14.13 -9.83 -12.76
CA TYR A 150 -13.77 -8.69 -11.91
C TYR A 150 -14.80 -7.54 -12.03
N VAL A 151 -15.19 -7.19 -13.25
CA VAL A 151 -16.11 -6.07 -13.48
C VAL A 151 -17.52 -6.42 -12.97
N ASN A 152 -18.03 -7.60 -13.31
CA ASN A 152 -19.42 -7.96 -13.00
C ASN A 152 -19.59 -8.34 -11.53
N GLU A 153 -18.74 -9.24 -11.02
CA GLU A 153 -18.92 -9.82 -9.68
C GLU A 153 -18.25 -9.00 -8.57
N ARG A 154 -17.07 -8.41 -8.85
CA ARG A 154 -16.38 -7.68 -7.80
C ARG A 154 -16.62 -6.18 -7.81
N LEU A 155 -16.76 -5.55 -8.97
CA LEU A 155 -16.94 -4.11 -9.03
C LEU A 155 -18.39 -3.72 -8.82
N PHE A 156 -19.31 -4.22 -9.67
CA PHE A 156 -20.73 -3.85 -9.58
C PHE A 156 -21.42 -4.43 -8.34
N HIS A 157 -21.14 -5.68 -7.99
CA HIS A 157 -21.75 -6.32 -6.82
C HIS A 157 -21.37 -5.62 -5.51
N ARG A 158 -20.13 -5.20 -5.35
CA ARG A 158 -19.67 -4.46 -4.16
C ARG A 158 -20.21 -3.05 -4.02
N ILE A 159 -20.64 -2.43 -5.10
CA ILE A 159 -21.27 -1.09 -5.03
C ILE A 159 -22.70 -1.21 -4.47
N SER A 160 -23.38 -2.34 -4.68
CA SER A 160 -24.80 -2.51 -4.41
C SER A 160 -25.15 -3.33 -3.15
N ASN A 161 -24.32 -4.28 -2.68
CA ASN A 161 -24.87 -5.33 -1.86
C ASN A 161 -24.26 -5.61 -0.48
N ASP A 162 -23.04 -5.16 -0.13
CA ASP A 162 -22.44 -5.54 1.16
C ASP A 162 -21.78 -4.37 1.90
N PRO A 163 -22.50 -3.66 2.77
CA PRO A 163 -21.90 -2.61 3.59
C PRO A 163 -20.98 -3.21 4.65
N GLU A 164 -19.67 -2.99 4.54
CA GLU A 164 -18.68 -3.27 5.62
C GLU A 164 -18.61 -2.11 6.62
N VAL A 165 -19.08 -0.91 6.25
CA VAL A 165 -19.07 0.29 7.09
C VAL A 165 -20.43 1.00 7.08
N GLU A 166 -20.78 1.63 8.19
CA GLU A 166 -22.04 2.37 8.34
C GLU A 166 -22.08 3.64 7.46
N SER A 167 -20.95 4.32 7.30
CA SER A 167 -20.86 5.57 6.54
C SER A 167 -19.85 5.49 5.41
N ARG A 168 -20.21 6.02 4.25
CA ARG A 168 -19.31 6.19 3.10
C ARG A 168 -18.12 7.10 3.40
N PHE A 169 -18.21 7.94 4.42
CA PHE A 169 -17.14 8.87 4.81
C PHE A 169 -16.18 8.29 5.86
N THR A 170 -16.37 7.04 6.30
CA THR A 170 -15.50 6.37 7.28
C THR A 170 -14.04 6.36 6.83
N VAL A 171 -13.79 6.20 5.52
CA VAL A 171 -12.42 6.25 4.96
C VAL A 171 -11.73 7.60 5.19
N LEU A 172 -12.47 8.72 5.20
CA LEU A 172 -11.91 10.05 5.48
C LEU A 172 -11.53 10.18 6.96
N PHE A 173 -12.33 9.61 7.85
CA PHE A 173 -12.01 9.57 9.27
C PHE A 173 -10.74 8.75 9.52
N TRP A 174 -10.59 7.58 8.89
CA TRP A 174 -9.36 6.79 9.00
C TRP A 174 -8.16 7.52 8.42
N LEU A 175 -8.30 8.17 7.27
CA LEU A 175 -7.24 9.00 6.68
C LEU A 175 -6.80 10.09 7.67
N PHE A 176 -7.75 10.80 8.27
CA PHE A 176 -7.44 11.84 9.24
C PHE A 176 -6.71 11.27 10.46
N SER A 177 -7.19 10.16 11.02
CA SER A 177 -6.55 9.46 12.15
C SER A 177 -5.11 9.05 11.82
N ASP A 178 -4.86 8.53 10.62
CA ASP A 178 -3.53 8.14 10.18
C ASP A 178 -2.59 9.35 10.03
N LEU A 179 -3.09 10.45 9.48
CA LEU A 179 -2.32 11.68 9.31
C LEU A 179 -2.08 12.44 10.62
N LEU A 180 -2.87 12.19 11.67
CA LEU A 180 -2.62 12.76 13.00
C LEU A 180 -1.24 12.36 13.54
N VAL A 181 -0.78 11.14 13.30
CA VAL A 181 0.52 10.68 13.82
C VAL A 181 1.69 11.54 13.30
N PRO A 182 1.90 11.71 11.99
CA PRO A 182 2.93 12.63 11.50
C PRO A 182 2.67 14.09 11.89
N MET A 183 1.41 14.53 12.00
CA MET A 183 1.08 15.89 12.44
C MET A 183 1.47 16.13 13.90
N VAL A 184 1.18 15.21 14.81
CA VAL A 184 1.57 15.33 16.22
C VAL A 184 3.10 15.45 16.38
N ILE A 185 3.88 14.80 15.51
CA ILE A 185 5.34 14.95 15.49
C ILE A 185 5.78 16.32 14.97
N LEU A 186 5.05 16.88 14.01
CA LEU A 186 5.38 18.17 13.39
C LEU A 186 4.93 19.39 14.19
N LEU A 187 3.80 19.32 14.91
CA LEU A 187 3.23 20.43 15.68
C LEU A 187 4.16 21.02 16.74
N PRO A 188 4.95 20.24 17.53
CA PRO A 188 5.92 20.79 18.47
C PRO A 188 6.97 21.68 17.82
N PHE A 189 7.41 21.36 16.60
CA PHE A 189 8.36 22.22 15.86
C PHE A 189 7.77 23.58 15.50
N MET A 190 6.47 23.59 15.14
CA MET A 190 5.74 24.83 14.90
C MET A 190 5.60 25.64 16.21
N GLY A 191 5.19 25.00 17.31
CA GLY A 191 5.05 25.65 18.61
C GLY A 191 6.37 26.27 19.10
N PHE A 192 7.47 25.52 18.99
CA PHE A 192 8.79 26.01 19.36
C PHE A 192 9.21 27.25 18.57
N ASN A 193 8.99 27.24 17.25
CA ASN A 193 9.30 28.40 16.41
C ASN A 193 8.37 29.59 16.68
N MET A 194 7.09 29.36 17.00
CA MET A 194 6.16 30.42 17.42
C MET A 194 6.63 31.12 18.70
N MET A 195 7.04 30.36 19.71
CA MET A 195 7.53 30.93 20.97
C MET A 195 8.80 31.76 20.78
N ARG A 196 9.70 31.33 19.87
CA ARG A 196 10.98 32.02 19.62
C ARG A 196 10.85 33.24 18.72
N ASN A 197 10.04 33.16 17.64
CA ASN A 197 10.03 34.14 16.56
C ASN A 197 8.72 34.97 16.46
N LYS A 198 7.76 34.77 17.35
CA LYS A 198 6.42 35.40 17.37
C LYS A 198 5.62 35.30 16.06
N LYS A 199 6.12 34.60 15.06
CA LYS A 199 5.45 34.36 13.78
C LYS A 199 5.68 32.90 13.38
N SER A 200 4.65 32.07 13.53
CA SER A 200 4.59 30.79 12.84
C SER A 200 4.20 31.03 11.40
N MET A 201 5.02 30.54 10.49
CA MET A 201 4.70 30.61 9.07
C MET A 201 4.77 29.21 8.51
N LEU A 202 3.65 28.52 8.56
CA LEU A 202 3.45 27.41 7.63
C LEU A 202 3.77 27.92 6.21
N SER A 203 4.38 27.05 5.40
CA SER A 203 4.80 27.36 4.02
C SER A 203 3.65 27.81 3.08
N LEU A 204 2.51 28.20 3.65
CA LEU A 204 1.34 28.73 2.94
C LEU A 204 1.54 30.16 2.43
N GLN A 205 2.52 30.91 2.98
CA GLN A 205 2.81 32.26 2.52
C GLN A 205 3.68 32.28 1.26
N ASP A 206 4.49 31.24 1.03
CA ASP A 206 5.24 31.10 -0.22
C ASP A 206 4.32 30.58 -1.33
N PRO A 207 4.06 31.37 -2.39
CA PRO A 207 3.17 30.98 -3.48
C PRO A 207 3.62 29.68 -4.20
N ILE A 208 4.93 29.40 -4.24
CA ILE A 208 5.46 28.20 -4.90
C ILE A 208 5.23 26.97 -4.02
N LEU A 209 5.52 27.08 -2.72
CA LEU A 209 5.29 25.98 -1.78
C LEU A 209 3.80 25.68 -1.68
N LYS A 210 2.93 26.69 -1.65
CA LYS A 210 1.48 26.52 -1.68
C LYS A 210 1.00 25.72 -2.90
N LYS A 211 1.58 25.96 -4.09
CA LYS A 211 1.24 25.20 -5.30
C LYS A 211 1.63 23.71 -5.17
N HIS A 212 2.79 23.41 -4.56
CA HIS A 212 3.19 22.04 -4.30
C HIS A 212 2.28 21.37 -3.27
N ILE A 213 1.89 22.08 -2.21
CA ILE A 213 0.91 21.58 -1.22
C ILE A 213 -0.40 21.22 -1.92
N LEU A 214 -0.94 22.10 -2.76
CA LEU A 214 -2.18 21.85 -3.52
C LEU A 214 -2.06 20.66 -4.49
N LEU A 215 -0.91 20.54 -5.18
CA LEU A 215 -0.65 19.43 -6.10
C LEU A 215 -0.71 18.10 -5.35
N PHE A 216 0.08 17.94 -4.29
CA PHE A 216 0.18 16.66 -3.60
C PHE A 216 -1.05 16.34 -2.75
N ALA A 217 -1.70 17.35 -2.16
CA ALA A 217 -3.02 17.19 -1.55
C ALA A 217 -4.06 16.69 -2.56
N GLY A 218 -4.09 17.32 -3.74
CA GLY A 218 -5.02 16.95 -4.82
C GLY A 218 -4.80 15.52 -5.30
N ILE A 219 -3.54 15.10 -5.54
CA ILE A 219 -3.21 13.73 -5.94
C ILE A 219 -3.61 12.74 -4.84
N GLY A 220 -3.28 13.04 -3.59
CA GLY A 220 -3.67 12.21 -2.44
C GLY A 220 -5.19 12.06 -2.33
N LEU A 221 -5.94 13.17 -2.42
CA LEU A 221 -7.40 13.17 -2.38
C LEU A 221 -8.02 12.42 -3.57
N ALA A 222 -7.44 12.52 -4.77
CA ALA A 222 -7.89 11.74 -5.91
C ALA A 222 -7.78 10.22 -5.68
N GLY A 223 -6.83 9.78 -4.83
CA GLY A 223 -6.72 8.38 -4.42
C GLY A 223 -7.69 7.96 -3.31
N VAL A 224 -8.25 8.90 -2.54
CA VAL A 224 -9.11 8.61 -1.39
C VAL A 224 -10.58 8.87 -1.68
N ILE A 225 -10.93 9.99 -2.31
CA ILE A 225 -12.34 10.40 -2.54
C ILE A 225 -13.16 9.32 -3.28
N PRO A 226 -12.64 8.64 -4.32
CA PRO A 226 -13.39 7.58 -4.99
C PRO A 226 -13.77 6.41 -4.07
N LEU A 227 -13.05 6.17 -2.98
CA LEU A 227 -13.38 5.13 -2.01
C LEU A 227 -14.67 5.44 -1.24
N CYS A 228 -15.10 6.72 -1.18
CA CYS A 228 -16.38 7.11 -0.59
C CYS A 228 -17.59 6.67 -1.45
N LEU A 229 -17.38 6.20 -2.68
CA LEU A 229 -18.48 5.73 -3.54
C LEU A 229 -19.05 4.38 -3.09
N THR A 230 -18.30 3.63 -2.30
CA THR A 230 -18.70 2.30 -1.81
C THR A 230 -18.74 2.23 -0.29
N HIS A 231 -19.57 1.33 0.24
CA HIS A 231 -19.56 0.96 1.67
C HIS A 231 -18.54 -0.15 2.00
N VAL A 232 -17.92 -0.77 0.99
CA VAL A 232 -16.85 -1.75 1.20
C VAL A 232 -15.52 -1.01 1.33
N GLN A 233 -15.20 -0.60 2.55
CA GLN A 233 -14.03 0.21 2.86
C GLN A 233 -13.11 -0.48 3.86
N ARG A 234 -11.80 -0.34 3.67
CA ARG A 234 -10.77 -0.74 4.63
C ARG A 234 -9.69 0.34 4.68
N ALA A 235 -9.14 0.58 5.86
CA ALA A 235 -8.10 1.61 6.06
C ALA A 235 -6.89 1.43 5.13
N VAL A 236 -6.58 0.21 4.70
CA VAL A 236 -5.46 -0.06 3.80
C VAL A 236 -5.69 0.41 2.35
N TYR A 237 -6.93 0.65 1.93
CA TYR A 237 -7.20 0.98 0.52
C TYR A 237 -6.63 2.32 0.08
N PHE A 238 -6.42 3.27 1.00
CA PHE A 238 -5.79 4.55 0.71
C PHE A 238 -4.26 4.57 0.90
N VAL A 239 -3.63 3.45 1.30
CA VAL A 239 -2.17 3.37 1.46
C VAL A 239 -1.40 3.89 0.24
N PRO A 240 -1.80 3.62 -1.02
CA PRO A 240 -1.12 4.18 -2.19
C PRO A 240 -1.17 5.70 -2.31
N ALA A 241 -2.12 6.37 -1.63
CA ALA A 241 -2.25 7.83 -1.61
C ALA A 241 -1.40 8.49 -0.50
N LEU A 242 -1.05 7.76 0.56
CA LEU A 242 -0.34 8.28 1.73
C LEU A 242 1.02 8.92 1.43
N PRO A 243 1.85 8.43 0.48
CA PRO A 243 3.10 9.11 0.13
C PRO A 243 2.89 10.56 -0.32
N PHE A 244 1.79 10.86 -0.99
CA PHE A 244 1.49 12.22 -1.46
C PHE A 244 1.07 13.13 -0.32
N PHE A 245 0.31 12.63 0.65
CA PHE A 245 0.04 13.36 1.89
C PHE A 245 1.31 13.59 2.73
N ALA A 246 2.22 12.64 2.77
CA ALA A 246 3.50 12.80 3.45
C ALA A 246 4.37 13.88 2.78
N ILE A 247 4.40 13.93 1.43
CA ILE A 247 5.07 15.01 0.68
C ILE A 247 4.36 16.35 0.96
N MET A 248 3.04 16.39 0.92
CA MET A 248 2.23 17.58 1.23
C MET A 248 2.56 18.13 2.63
N LEU A 249 2.52 17.28 3.66
CA LEU A 249 2.86 17.67 5.04
C LEU A 249 4.30 18.15 5.15
N SER A 250 5.24 17.45 4.48
CA SER A 250 6.64 17.87 4.46
C SER A 250 6.82 19.27 3.87
N VAL A 251 6.13 19.59 2.78
CA VAL A 251 6.15 20.92 2.16
C VAL A 251 5.47 21.95 3.06
N LEU A 252 4.38 21.58 3.73
CA LEU A 252 3.64 22.47 4.64
C LEU A 252 4.52 22.97 5.80
N PHE A 253 5.34 22.09 6.37
CA PHE A 253 6.22 22.40 7.52
C PHE A 253 7.67 22.71 7.12
N LEU A 254 7.94 22.83 5.83
CA LEU A 254 9.29 22.91 5.27
C LEU A 254 10.13 24.06 5.84
N ASP A 255 9.57 25.27 5.89
CA ASP A 255 10.26 26.46 6.41
C ASP A 255 10.55 26.33 7.91
N GLU A 256 9.65 25.69 8.67
CA GLU A 256 9.83 25.50 10.10
C GLU A 256 10.98 24.53 10.40
N ILE A 257 11.04 23.44 9.66
CA ILE A 257 12.09 22.42 9.81
C ILE A 257 13.43 22.95 9.31
N PHE A 258 13.46 23.68 8.20
CA PHE A 258 14.68 24.30 7.68
C PHE A 258 15.28 25.32 8.64
N LYS A 259 14.44 26.20 9.23
CA LYS A 259 14.87 27.14 10.27
C LYS A 259 15.42 26.42 11.49
N LEU A 260 14.76 25.34 11.93
CA LEU A 260 15.24 24.54 13.05
C LEU A 260 16.63 23.94 12.75
N GLN A 261 16.79 23.33 11.58
CA GLN A 261 18.07 22.73 11.16
C GLN A 261 19.23 23.74 11.17
N ASN A 262 18.98 24.97 10.72
CA ASN A 262 20.01 26.02 10.67
C ASN A 262 20.25 26.74 12.00
N ASN A 263 19.27 26.74 12.89
CA ASN A 263 19.36 27.47 14.17
C ASN A 263 19.76 26.59 15.36
N VAL A 264 19.68 25.27 15.21
CA VAL A 264 20.08 24.32 16.26
C VAL A 264 21.52 23.89 16.03
N THR A 265 22.44 24.65 16.59
CA THR A 265 23.81 24.15 16.79
C THR A 265 23.79 23.26 18.03
N LEU A 266 23.75 21.95 17.80
CA LEU A 266 23.91 20.99 18.90
C LEU A 266 25.32 21.15 19.49
N SER A 267 25.40 21.32 20.82
CA SER A 267 26.68 21.22 21.46
C SER A 267 27.32 19.83 21.19
N PRO A 268 28.64 19.66 21.16
CA PRO A 268 29.27 18.37 20.92
C PRO A 268 28.77 17.27 21.87
N LYS A 269 28.41 17.61 23.11
CA LYS A 269 27.80 16.70 24.08
C LYS A 269 26.40 16.29 23.65
N ALA A 270 25.52 17.25 23.27
CA ALA A 270 24.16 16.97 22.82
C ALA A 270 24.16 16.13 21.52
N PHE A 271 25.05 16.45 20.58
CA PHE A 271 25.22 15.64 19.36
C PHE A 271 25.61 14.20 19.68
N LYS A 272 26.63 14.03 20.55
CA LYS A 272 27.08 12.70 20.98
C LYS A 272 25.95 11.93 21.68
N THR A 273 25.13 12.58 22.52
CA THR A 273 24.02 11.94 23.20
C THR A 273 22.94 11.48 22.19
N VAL A 274 22.51 12.36 21.28
CA VAL A 274 21.51 12.02 20.26
C VAL A 274 22.01 10.88 19.36
N PHE A 275 23.27 10.96 18.93
CA PHE A 275 23.90 9.93 18.11
C PHE A 275 23.97 8.59 18.85
N THR A 276 24.38 8.60 20.12
CA THR A 276 24.47 7.38 20.94
C THR A 276 23.09 6.75 21.15
N VAL A 277 22.07 7.55 21.53
CA VAL A 277 20.70 7.06 21.73
C VAL A 277 20.12 6.50 20.42
N GLY A 278 20.34 7.21 19.30
CA GLY A 278 19.92 6.73 17.98
C GLY A 278 20.61 5.42 17.60
N SER A 279 21.93 5.31 17.82
CA SER A 279 22.68 4.09 17.53
C SER A 279 22.23 2.91 18.39
N VAL A 280 22.00 3.14 19.68
CA VAL A 280 21.47 2.11 20.61
C VAL A 280 20.08 1.66 20.13
N GLY A 281 19.20 2.60 19.72
CA GLY A 281 17.90 2.27 19.16
C GLY A 281 17.98 1.39 17.91
N VAL A 282 18.86 1.74 16.97
CA VAL A 282 19.10 0.93 15.76
C VAL A 282 19.61 -0.48 16.12
N ILE A 283 20.58 -0.57 17.02
CA ILE A 283 21.12 -1.85 17.48
C ILE A 283 20.02 -2.70 18.15
N ALA A 284 19.20 -2.09 19.01
CA ALA A 284 18.09 -2.79 19.66
C ALA A 284 17.08 -3.34 18.64
N VAL A 285 16.73 -2.57 17.60
CA VAL A 285 15.85 -3.03 16.49
C VAL A 285 16.50 -4.18 15.71
N LEU A 286 17.80 -4.10 15.43
CA LEU A 286 18.52 -5.18 14.75
C LEU A 286 18.54 -6.47 15.59
N ILE A 287 18.84 -6.36 16.88
CA ILE A 287 18.81 -7.51 17.82
C ILE A 287 17.40 -8.11 17.86
N TYR A 288 16.36 -7.27 18.02
CA TYR A 288 14.96 -7.74 17.99
C TYR A 288 14.65 -8.47 16.69
N THR A 289 15.05 -7.91 15.53
CA THR A 289 14.85 -8.54 14.22
C THR A 289 15.51 -9.92 14.15
N ILE A 290 16.74 -10.07 14.67
CA ILE A 290 17.44 -11.35 14.72
C ILE A 290 16.69 -12.36 15.62
N ILE A 291 16.21 -11.92 16.78
CA ILE A 291 15.49 -12.78 17.74
C ILE A 291 14.16 -13.31 17.17
N VAL A 292 13.45 -12.49 16.39
CA VAL A 292 12.16 -12.89 15.77
C VAL A 292 12.33 -13.48 14.38
N PHE A 293 13.55 -13.48 13.83
CA PHE A 293 13.80 -14.02 12.50
C PHE A 293 13.46 -15.51 12.44
N GLY A 294 12.68 -15.89 11.45
CA GLY A 294 12.23 -17.27 11.25
C GLY A 294 11.12 -17.76 12.19
N LYS A 295 10.64 -16.92 13.12
CA LYS A 295 9.48 -17.25 13.95
C LYS A 295 8.19 -16.83 13.24
N ASP A 296 7.16 -17.69 13.34
CA ASP A 296 5.82 -17.40 12.87
C ASP A 296 5.18 -16.40 13.85
N GLY A 297 5.09 -15.11 13.50
CA GLY A 297 4.59 -14.07 14.41
C GLY A 297 3.07 -13.92 14.42
N ARG A 298 2.38 -14.59 13.50
CA ARG A 298 0.92 -14.60 13.35
C ARG A 298 0.50 -15.97 12.87
N ASP A 299 -0.66 -16.42 13.33
CA ASP A 299 -1.26 -17.68 12.93
C ASP A 299 -0.35 -18.92 13.19
N GLU A 300 0.51 -18.83 14.23
CA GLU A 300 1.52 -19.86 14.56
C GLU A 300 0.90 -21.25 14.67
N GLU A 301 -0.26 -21.37 15.35
CA GLU A 301 -0.99 -22.61 15.51
C GLU A 301 -1.48 -23.15 14.16
N VAL A 302 -2.06 -22.30 13.32
CA VAL A 302 -2.59 -22.64 12.00
C VAL A 302 -1.47 -23.07 11.06
N ILE A 303 -0.32 -22.38 11.13
CA ILE A 303 0.88 -22.74 10.34
C ILE A 303 1.46 -24.06 10.82
N SER A 304 1.51 -24.27 12.14
CA SER A 304 1.96 -25.54 12.71
C SER A 304 1.09 -26.71 12.27
N ASP A 305 -0.23 -26.54 12.33
CA ASP A 305 -1.18 -27.55 11.85
C ASP A 305 -1.01 -27.83 10.36
N ALA A 306 -0.88 -26.78 9.53
CA ALA A 306 -0.64 -26.92 8.09
C ALA A 306 0.65 -27.72 7.80
N ARG A 307 1.73 -27.46 8.54
CA ARG A 307 3.00 -28.21 8.41
C ARG A 307 2.85 -29.67 8.82
N LYS A 308 2.20 -29.94 9.95
CA LYS A 308 1.96 -31.33 10.42
C LYS A 308 1.11 -32.11 9.42
N ILE A 309 0.05 -31.52 8.89
CA ILE A 309 -0.80 -32.11 7.85
C ILE A 309 0.03 -32.42 6.61
N ALA A 310 0.84 -31.49 6.15
CA ALA A 310 1.65 -31.65 4.96
C ALA A 310 2.73 -32.76 5.08
N VAL A 311 3.28 -32.98 6.25
CA VAL A 311 4.22 -34.09 6.52
C VAL A 311 3.55 -35.42 6.29
N VAL A 312 2.28 -35.58 6.67
CA VAL A 312 1.54 -36.85 6.58
C VAL A 312 0.93 -37.05 5.20
N THR A 313 0.35 -36.00 4.61
CA THR A 313 -0.32 -36.12 3.31
C THR A 313 0.63 -36.13 2.12
N GLY A 314 1.84 -35.55 2.31
CA GLY A 314 2.78 -35.31 1.22
C GLY A 314 2.43 -34.10 0.37
N LYS A 315 3.22 -33.86 -0.70
CA LYS A 315 3.04 -32.73 -1.62
C LYS A 315 2.03 -33.04 -2.73
N ASN A 316 1.46 -31.99 -3.33
CA ASN A 316 0.57 -32.07 -4.49
C ASN A 316 -0.67 -32.94 -4.24
N LYS A 317 -1.31 -32.78 -3.10
CA LYS A 317 -2.53 -33.53 -2.74
C LYS A 317 -3.74 -32.61 -2.67
N ASN A 318 -4.89 -33.19 -3.00
CA ASN A 318 -6.19 -32.61 -2.75
C ASN A 318 -6.77 -33.21 -1.49
N ILE A 319 -7.26 -32.38 -0.58
CA ILE A 319 -7.87 -32.81 0.69
C ILE A 319 -9.30 -32.30 0.69
N TYR A 320 -10.25 -33.17 0.99
CA TYR A 320 -11.62 -32.73 1.23
C TYR A 320 -11.72 -31.98 2.55
N ALA A 321 -12.37 -30.82 2.52
CA ALA A 321 -12.64 -30.00 3.70
C ALA A 321 -14.12 -29.64 3.76
N LEU A 322 -14.68 -29.61 4.96
CA LEU A 322 -16.03 -29.07 5.15
C LEU A 322 -16.07 -27.57 4.83
N SER A 323 -17.27 -27.09 4.47
CA SER A 323 -17.46 -25.71 3.97
C SER A 323 -16.84 -24.64 4.89
N GLY A 324 -16.99 -24.76 6.20
CA GLY A 324 -16.41 -23.79 7.14
C GLY A 324 -14.88 -23.69 7.08
N ILE A 325 -14.17 -24.82 6.91
CA ILE A 325 -12.71 -24.84 6.77
C ILE A 325 -12.28 -24.37 5.38
N TYR A 326 -13.06 -24.72 4.36
CA TYR A 326 -12.81 -24.26 3.00
C TYR A 326 -12.86 -22.74 2.87
N GLU A 327 -13.66 -22.06 3.69
CA GLU A 327 -13.75 -20.60 3.74
C GLU A 327 -12.60 -19.92 4.50
N GLU A 328 -11.77 -20.69 5.22
CA GLU A 328 -10.59 -20.19 5.91
C GLU A 328 -9.41 -19.93 4.96
N TRP A 329 -9.47 -18.84 4.22
CA TRP A 329 -8.48 -18.46 3.19
C TRP A 329 -7.03 -18.49 3.68
N GLY A 330 -6.77 -18.06 4.92
CA GLY A 330 -5.43 -18.05 5.51
C GLY A 330 -4.85 -19.47 5.59
N PHE A 331 -5.65 -20.42 6.04
CA PHE A 331 -5.24 -21.82 6.18
C PHE A 331 -5.01 -22.48 4.81
N GLN A 332 -5.90 -22.24 3.84
CA GLN A 332 -5.70 -22.71 2.46
C GLN A 332 -4.37 -22.21 1.87
N PHE A 333 -4.05 -20.91 2.07
CA PHE A 333 -2.79 -20.35 1.61
C PHE A 333 -1.57 -21.00 2.25
N TYR A 334 -1.63 -21.37 3.54
CA TYR A 334 -0.52 -22.04 4.19
C TYR A 334 -0.31 -23.46 3.63
N LEU A 335 -1.37 -24.23 3.44
CA LEU A 335 -1.31 -25.56 2.82
C LEU A 335 -0.76 -25.49 1.38
N LEU A 336 -1.27 -24.56 0.58
CA LEU A 336 -0.83 -24.37 -0.80
C LEU A 336 0.63 -23.91 -0.86
N ARG A 337 1.02 -22.93 -0.04
CA ARG A 337 2.37 -22.33 -0.04
C ARG A 337 3.45 -23.32 0.35
N TYR A 338 3.21 -24.13 1.36
CA TYR A 338 4.26 -25.01 1.90
C TYR A 338 4.38 -26.34 1.14
N ASN A 339 3.27 -26.89 0.65
CA ASN A 339 3.30 -28.22 0.08
C ASN A 339 2.40 -28.43 -1.16
N ASN A 340 1.87 -27.36 -1.76
CA ASN A 340 0.95 -27.43 -2.89
C ASN A 340 -0.26 -28.35 -2.61
N ILE A 341 -0.82 -28.22 -1.40
CA ILE A 341 -2.02 -28.94 -0.99
C ILE A 341 -3.22 -28.01 -1.20
N THR A 342 -4.23 -28.48 -1.93
CA THR A 342 -5.49 -27.76 -2.16
C THR A 342 -6.62 -28.36 -1.34
N LEU A 343 -7.50 -27.50 -0.82
CA LEU A 343 -8.74 -27.94 -0.20
C LEU A 343 -9.86 -27.94 -1.24
N GLU A 344 -10.68 -28.98 -1.22
CA GLU A 344 -11.84 -29.11 -2.11
C GLU A 344 -13.12 -29.29 -1.29
N PRO A 345 -14.17 -28.46 -1.49
CA PRO A 345 -15.46 -28.67 -0.87
C PRO A 345 -16.25 -29.73 -1.65
N GLY A 346 -16.96 -30.62 -0.98
CA GLY A 346 -17.96 -31.49 -1.61
C GLY A 346 -17.47 -32.80 -2.26
N ALA A 347 -16.19 -33.09 -2.28
CA ALA A 347 -15.64 -34.33 -2.86
C ALA A 347 -15.46 -35.42 -1.80
N LYS A 348 -16.49 -36.23 -1.55
CA LYS A 348 -16.49 -37.29 -0.53
C LYS A 348 -15.57 -38.51 -0.81
N GLN A 349 -14.80 -38.52 -1.89
CA GLN A 349 -13.98 -39.68 -2.29
C GLN A 349 -12.47 -39.44 -2.17
N GLN A 350 -12.04 -38.37 -1.53
CA GLN A 350 -10.63 -38.07 -1.35
C GLN A 350 -9.95 -39.02 -0.33
N GLU A 351 -8.65 -39.25 -0.51
CA GLU A 351 -7.85 -40.06 0.41
C GLU A 351 -7.84 -39.48 1.84
N TYR A 352 -7.91 -38.13 1.96
CA TYR A 352 -7.90 -37.41 3.24
C TYR A 352 -9.08 -36.46 3.36
N ILE A 353 -9.62 -36.40 4.57
CA ILE A 353 -10.66 -35.46 4.98
C ILE A 353 -10.17 -34.63 6.15
N LEU A 354 -10.39 -33.30 6.07
CA LEU A 354 -10.07 -32.33 7.11
C LEU A 354 -11.34 -31.84 7.78
N LEU A 355 -11.37 -31.87 9.09
CA LEU A 355 -12.48 -31.45 9.95
C LEU A 355 -11.99 -30.52 11.03
N ASN A 356 -12.88 -29.69 11.58
CA ASN A 356 -12.61 -29.03 12.85
C ASN A 356 -12.55 -30.06 13.99
N LYS A 357 -11.77 -29.80 15.02
CA LYS A 357 -11.51 -30.75 16.11
C LYS A 357 -12.79 -31.22 16.82
N GLU A 358 -13.80 -30.38 16.87
CA GLU A 358 -15.09 -30.63 17.53
C GLU A 358 -16.10 -31.38 16.61
N GLU A 359 -15.89 -31.37 15.31
CA GLU A 359 -16.82 -31.96 14.36
C GLU A 359 -16.74 -33.50 14.37
N LYS A 360 -17.91 -34.14 14.30
CA LYS A 360 -18.02 -35.60 14.18
C LYS A 360 -18.26 -35.97 12.72
N PHE A 361 -17.51 -36.94 12.21
CA PHE A 361 -17.72 -37.49 10.89
C PHE A 361 -18.15 -38.96 11.01
N ALA A 362 -19.36 -39.21 10.55
CA ALA A 362 -20.04 -40.52 10.82
C ALA A 362 -19.74 -41.60 9.77
N ASP A 363 -18.75 -41.43 8.89
CA ASP A 363 -18.42 -42.40 7.87
C ASP A 363 -17.32 -43.37 8.37
N ALA A 364 -17.70 -44.65 8.59
CA ALA A 364 -16.80 -45.70 9.07
C ALA A 364 -15.66 -46.03 8.11
N THR A 365 -15.69 -45.57 6.88
CA THR A 365 -14.61 -45.73 5.90
C THR A 365 -13.40 -44.85 6.14
N TYR A 366 -13.48 -43.90 7.09
CA TYR A 366 -12.38 -43.01 7.44
C TYR A 366 -11.95 -43.22 8.89
N LYS A 367 -10.63 -43.20 9.11
CA LYS A 367 -10.02 -43.28 10.44
C LYS A 367 -9.28 -41.98 10.77
N ASP A 368 -9.47 -41.47 11.98
CA ASP A 368 -8.69 -40.34 12.50
C ASP A 368 -7.22 -40.77 12.65
N LEU A 369 -6.33 -39.95 12.14
CA LEU A 369 -4.88 -40.19 12.23
C LEU A 369 -4.32 -39.76 13.60
N ASN A 370 -5.16 -39.15 14.47
CA ASN A 370 -4.80 -38.69 15.80
C ASN A 370 -3.53 -37.82 15.81
N LEU A 371 -3.41 -36.96 14.82
CA LEU A 371 -2.33 -35.97 14.79
C LEU A 371 -2.54 -34.93 15.90
N ASP A 372 -1.44 -34.55 16.54
CA ASP A 372 -1.46 -33.49 17.52
C ASP A 372 -1.63 -32.12 16.84
N LEU A 373 -2.86 -31.87 16.33
CA LEU A 373 -3.28 -30.60 15.69
C LEU A 373 -4.04 -29.76 16.72
N THR A 374 -3.90 -28.44 16.59
CA THR A 374 -4.52 -27.49 17.53
C THR A 374 -5.99 -27.27 17.20
N LYS A 375 -6.31 -26.96 15.94
CA LYS A 375 -7.67 -26.60 15.50
C LYS A 375 -8.38 -27.70 14.73
N TYR A 376 -7.65 -28.54 14.02
CA TYR A 376 -8.20 -29.48 13.05
C TYR A 376 -7.95 -30.93 13.45
N LYS A 377 -8.60 -31.85 12.76
CA LYS A 377 -8.29 -33.29 12.75
C LYS A 377 -8.28 -33.78 11.30
N LEU A 378 -7.36 -34.69 11.02
CA LEU A 378 -7.17 -35.28 9.70
C LEU A 378 -7.56 -36.72 9.72
N LEU A 379 -8.51 -37.09 8.87
CA LEU A 379 -8.96 -38.46 8.68
C LEU A 379 -8.37 -38.99 7.38
N LYS A 380 -8.04 -40.27 7.39
CA LYS A 380 -7.59 -41.03 6.19
C LYS A 380 -8.58 -42.14 5.87
N LYS A 381 -8.85 -42.32 4.57
CA LYS A 381 -9.69 -43.42 4.08
C LYS A 381 -9.03 -44.75 4.40
N ILE A 382 -9.82 -45.69 4.97
CA ILE A 382 -9.40 -47.08 5.22
C ILE A 382 -9.58 -47.83 3.87
N ASN A 383 -8.50 -48.41 3.36
CA ASN A 383 -8.57 -49.26 2.16
C ASN A 383 -9.28 -50.57 2.46
#